data_6561ad805a1d71a8313460ed77b0932a
#
_entry.id   6561ad805a1d71a8313460ed77b0932a
#
_cell.length_a   1.000
_cell.length_b   1.000
_cell.length_c   1.000
_cell.angle_alpha   90.00
_cell.angle_beta   90.00
_cell.angle_gamma   90.00
#
_symmetry.space_group_name_H-M   'P 1'
#
loop_
_entity.id
_entity.type
_entity.pdbx_description
1 polymer ?
#
loop_
_entity_poly.entity_id
_entity_poly.type
_entity_poly.pdbx_seq_one_letter_code
_entity_poly.pdbx_strand_id
1 'polypeptide(L)'
;MLEKFEIPELQPDFVQRVQVDGHEVAAYSYGSGDEVLLCLNGGPGLPCDYLRDAHAWLKEEGLRIVAFDQLGTGKADRPEDPALWTIARYVEEVETVRKALGLGRVHLLGHSWGGWLSIEYSIHYPQAVKTLILENTVADIPHLSQELGRLRAALGSETVAMMQRHEAKGTTDHPEYQAAVTLLNYRHVCRLEEWPAPVKRSLDDWNMGPYQTMQGPNEFLYIGNLRDWNRLKEMGEFRMPILITTGQHDELTPACALRMKLAAPHAEVHVFLNSSHMPFYEEPAAYFPALLSFLRRHFS
;
A
#
# COMPACT_ATOMS: atom_id res chain seq x y z
N MET A 1 -9.98 -20.32 -22.56
CA MET A 1 -8.93 -20.32 -21.52
C MET A 1 -8.35 -18.92 -21.55
N LEU A 2 -8.53 -18.12 -20.50
CA LEU A 2 -7.78 -16.87 -20.37
C LEU A 2 -6.31 -17.30 -20.22
N GLU A 3 -5.43 -16.80 -21.11
CA GLU A 3 -3.99 -17.00 -20.94
C GLU A 3 -3.62 -16.58 -19.52
N LYS A 4 -2.88 -17.42 -18.83
CA LYS A 4 -2.40 -17.14 -17.48
C LYS A 4 -1.47 -15.95 -17.59
N PHE A 5 -1.88 -14.80 -17.12
CA PHE A 5 -1.00 -13.62 -17.08
C PHE A 5 0.08 -13.90 -16.03
N GLU A 6 1.31 -14.06 -16.48
CA GLU A 6 2.47 -14.25 -15.60
C GLU A 6 3.23 -12.94 -15.51
N ILE A 7 3.41 -12.44 -14.29
CA ILE A 7 4.21 -11.25 -14.03
C ILE A 7 5.69 -11.62 -14.21
N PRO A 8 6.42 -11.00 -15.16
CA PRO A 8 7.82 -11.33 -15.38
C PRO A 8 8.69 -10.83 -14.24
N GLU A 9 9.65 -11.62 -13.80
CA GLU A 9 10.67 -11.18 -12.85
C GLU A 9 11.72 -10.33 -13.59
N LEU A 10 11.84 -9.06 -13.20
CA LEU A 10 12.74 -8.08 -13.82
C LEU A 10 13.74 -7.55 -12.80
N GLN A 11 14.97 -7.32 -13.27
CA GLN A 11 15.96 -6.58 -12.49
C GLN A 11 15.82 -5.07 -12.75
N PRO A 12 16.08 -4.21 -11.74
CA PRO A 12 16.06 -2.78 -11.94
C PRO A 12 17.17 -2.35 -12.92
N ASP A 13 16.83 -1.41 -13.81
CA ASP A 13 17.81 -0.81 -14.71
C ASP A 13 18.79 0.08 -13.94
N PHE A 14 18.30 0.72 -12.84
CA PHE A 14 19.14 1.53 -11.92
C PHE A 14 18.71 1.30 -10.48
N VAL A 15 19.71 1.27 -9.61
CA VAL A 15 19.55 1.33 -8.15
C VAL A 15 20.32 2.52 -7.64
N GLN A 16 19.65 3.44 -6.95
CA GLN A 16 20.25 4.67 -6.42
C GLN A 16 20.01 4.75 -4.92
N ARG A 17 21.09 5.11 -4.19
CA ARG A 17 21.01 5.47 -2.79
C ARG A 17 20.67 6.95 -2.68
N VAL A 18 19.69 7.29 -1.85
CA VAL A 18 19.24 8.66 -1.64
C VAL A 18 19.37 9.01 -0.16
N GLN A 19 20.05 10.13 0.12
CA GLN A 19 20.15 10.66 1.48
C GLN A 19 18.87 11.38 1.86
N VAL A 20 18.28 10.99 2.98
CA VAL A 20 17.05 11.54 3.53
C VAL A 20 17.24 11.78 5.02
N ASP A 21 17.31 13.02 5.44
CA ASP A 21 17.39 13.43 6.85
C ASP A 21 18.43 12.66 7.68
N GLY A 22 19.65 12.53 7.11
CA GLY A 22 20.77 11.83 7.75
C GLY A 22 20.76 10.30 7.64
N HIS A 23 19.78 9.74 6.96
CA HIS A 23 19.69 8.32 6.65
C HIS A 23 19.73 8.07 5.15
N GLU A 24 19.92 6.81 4.75
CA GLU A 24 19.96 6.40 3.36
C GLU A 24 18.79 5.45 3.02
N VAL A 25 18.09 5.75 1.92
CA VAL A 25 17.08 4.87 1.33
C VAL A 25 17.53 4.34 -0.02
N ALA A 26 16.98 3.21 -0.46
CA ALA A 26 17.32 2.57 -1.73
C ALA A 26 16.17 2.70 -2.72
N ALA A 27 16.39 3.38 -3.84
CA ALA A 27 15.42 3.56 -4.92
C ALA A 27 15.78 2.72 -6.15
N TYR A 28 14.76 2.17 -6.79
CA TYR A 28 14.83 1.28 -7.93
C TYR A 28 14.08 1.91 -9.11
N SER A 29 14.68 1.93 -10.28
CA SER A 29 14.06 2.43 -11.50
C SER A 29 14.07 1.37 -12.61
N TYR A 30 12.96 1.28 -13.34
CA TYR A 30 12.77 0.40 -14.49
C TYR A 30 12.25 1.22 -15.65
N GLY A 31 12.87 1.07 -16.83
CA GLY A 31 12.56 1.87 -18.01
C GLY A 31 13.05 3.31 -17.94
N SER A 32 12.82 4.05 -19.03
CA SER A 32 13.29 5.43 -19.21
C SER A 32 12.21 6.33 -19.85
N GLY A 33 10.95 5.93 -19.78
CA GLY A 33 9.83 6.72 -20.29
C GLY A 33 9.69 8.07 -19.58
N ASP A 34 9.12 9.05 -20.26
CA ASP A 34 8.85 10.37 -19.70
C ASP A 34 7.70 10.34 -18.67
N GLU A 35 6.80 9.38 -18.81
CA GLU A 35 5.71 9.14 -17.88
C GLU A 35 6.18 8.28 -16.69
N VAL A 36 6.21 8.86 -15.51
CA VAL A 36 6.74 8.21 -14.30
C VAL A 36 5.61 7.69 -13.44
N LEU A 37 5.64 6.39 -13.11
CA LEU A 37 4.84 5.78 -12.08
C LEU A 37 5.69 5.61 -10.82
N LEU A 38 5.44 6.42 -9.79
CA LEU A 38 6.07 6.30 -8.48
C LEU A 38 5.19 5.44 -7.57
N CYS A 39 5.71 4.28 -7.17
CA CYS A 39 4.99 3.29 -6.37
C CYS A 39 5.40 3.37 -4.90
N LEU A 40 4.44 3.59 -4.01
CA LEU A 40 4.59 3.58 -2.57
C LEU A 40 3.96 2.31 -1.99
N ASN A 41 4.77 1.46 -1.39
CA ASN A 41 4.37 0.17 -0.86
C ASN A 41 3.65 0.27 0.50
N GLY A 42 2.96 -0.81 0.85
CA GLY A 42 2.26 -1.02 2.11
C GLY A 42 3.19 -1.29 3.30
N GLY A 43 2.63 -1.68 4.39
CA GLY A 43 3.21 -1.83 5.72
C GLY A 43 2.48 -0.90 6.69
N PRO A 44 3.16 0.04 7.37
CA PRO A 44 4.57 0.48 7.26
C PRO A 44 5.59 -0.59 7.67
N GLY A 45 6.85 -0.39 7.30
CA GLY A 45 7.92 -1.33 7.67
C GLY A 45 8.11 -2.53 6.72
N LEU A 46 7.28 -2.66 5.67
CA LEU A 46 7.40 -3.71 4.65
C LEU A 46 8.31 -3.23 3.51
N PRO A 47 9.28 -4.05 3.03
CA PRO A 47 10.05 -3.72 1.83
C PRO A 47 9.19 -3.61 0.57
N CYS A 48 9.68 -2.86 -0.42
CA CYS A 48 8.92 -2.57 -1.64
C CYS A 48 8.83 -3.74 -2.63
N ASP A 49 9.50 -4.87 -2.40
CA ASP A 49 9.65 -5.98 -3.35
C ASP A 49 8.32 -6.44 -3.95
N TYR A 50 7.32 -6.68 -3.14
CA TYR A 50 6.03 -7.21 -3.61
C TYR A 50 5.32 -6.25 -4.57
N LEU A 51 5.36 -4.94 -4.33
CA LEU A 51 4.72 -3.95 -5.18
C LEU A 51 5.59 -3.62 -6.39
N ARG A 52 6.89 -3.43 -6.16
CA ARG A 52 7.90 -3.16 -7.19
C ARG A 52 7.89 -4.25 -8.26
N ASP A 53 8.01 -5.51 -7.84
CA ASP A 53 8.15 -6.64 -8.77
C ASP A 53 6.85 -6.89 -9.54
N ALA A 54 5.68 -6.63 -8.94
CA ALA A 54 4.41 -6.70 -9.63
C ALA A 54 4.28 -5.65 -10.75
N HIS A 55 4.83 -4.44 -10.57
CA HIS A 55 4.60 -3.32 -11.48
C HIS A 55 5.79 -3.05 -12.43
N ALA A 56 6.97 -3.61 -12.18
CA ALA A 56 8.19 -3.35 -12.96
C ALA A 56 8.03 -3.57 -14.47
N TRP A 57 7.23 -4.57 -14.89
CA TRP A 57 7.00 -4.89 -16.29
C TRP A 57 6.24 -3.79 -17.06
N LEU A 58 5.55 -2.89 -16.37
CA LEU A 58 4.88 -1.74 -17.00
C LEU A 58 5.85 -0.79 -17.72
N LYS A 59 7.17 -0.97 -17.54
CA LYS A 59 8.17 -0.29 -18.36
C LYS A 59 8.02 -0.60 -19.87
N GLU A 60 7.52 -1.77 -20.22
CA GLU A 60 7.25 -2.17 -21.61
C GLU A 60 6.05 -1.40 -22.20
N GLU A 61 5.27 -0.73 -21.37
CA GLU A 61 4.14 0.13 -21.75
C GLU A 61 4.53 1.61 -21.90
N GLY A 62 5.84 1.91 -21.94
CA GLY A 62 6.38 3.26 -22.09
C GLY A 62 6.46 4.08 -20.81
N LEU A 63 6.30 3.45 -19.64
CA LEU A 63 6.44 4.07 -18.35
C LEU A 63 7.86 3.94 -17.80
N ARG A 64 8.27 4.90 -16.96
CA ARG A 64 9.37 4.71 -16.02
C ARG A 64 8.76 4.35 -14.67
N ILE A 65 9.01 3.14 -14.19
CA ILE A 65 8.54 2.66 -12.89
C ILE A 65 9.60 2.96 -11.85
N VAL A 66 9.20 3.57 -10.74
CA VAL A 66 10.07 3.88 -9.61
C VAL A 66 9.42 3.37 -8.33
N ALA A 67 10.19 2.62 -7.55
CA ALA A 67 9.84 2.23 -6.19
C ALA A 67 11.06 2.42 -5.29
N PHE A 68 10.88 2.50 -3.99
CA PHE A 68 12.00 2.59 -3.06
C PHE A 68 11.69 1.91 -1.73
N ASP A 69 12.71 1.35 -1.11
CA ASP A 69 12.62 0.90 0.26
C ASP A 69 12.57 2.12 1.18
N GLN A 70 11.43 2.30 1.85
CA GLN A 70 11.23 3.37 2.83
C GLN A 70 12.17 3.16 4.02
N LEU A 71 12.51 4.24 4.74
CA LEU A 71 13.36 4.13 5.92
C LEU A 71 12.84 3.05 6.88
N GLY A 72 13.73 2.20 7.34
CA GLY A 72 13.41 1.05 8.17
C GLY A 72 13.16 -0.24 7.41
N THR A 73 13.20 -0.25 6.06
CA THR A 73 12.84 -1.44 5.25
C THR A 73 13.93 -1.84 4.26
N GLY A 74 13.92 -3.08 3.83
CA GLY A 74 14.73 -3.59 2.73
C GLY A 74 16.20 -3.18 2.80
N LYS A 75 16.66 -2.48 1.78
CA LYS A 75 18.04 -1.97 1.70
C LYS A 75 18.21 -0.53 2.21
N ALA A 76 17.17 0.08 2.79
CA ALA A 76 17.31 1.37 3.49
C ALA A 76 17.96 1.19 4.87
N ASP A 77 18.41 2.30 5.46
CA ASP A 77 18.85 2.29 6.85
C ASP A 77 17.71 1.87 7.78
N ARG A 78 18.07 1.20 8.89
CA ARG A 78 17.10 0.66 9.87
C ARG A 78 17.36 1.23 11.27
N PRO A 79 17.09 2.52 11.51
CA PRO A 79 17.21 3.08 12.84
C PRO A 79 16.17 2.47 13.78
N GLU A 80 16.48 2.44 15.06
CA GLU A 80 15.60 1.89 16.11
C GLU A 80 14.77 2.97 16.84
N ASP A 81 14.95 4.25 16.47
CA ASP A 81 14.26 5.36 17.13
C ASP A 81 12.77 5.44 16.74
N PRO A 82 11.84 5.18 17.68
CA PRO A 82 10.39 5.23 17.39
C PRO A 82 9.91 6.64 17.01
N ALA A 83 10.62 7.70 17.34
CA ALA A 83 10.26 9.08 16.99
C ALA A 83 10.31 9.33 15.47
N LEU A 84 11.05 8.49 14.73
CA LEU A 84 11.13 8.55 13.27
C LEU A 84 9.87 8.00 12.57
N TRP A 85 9.05 7.20 13.26
CA TRP A 85 7.91 6.53 12.65
C TRP A 85 6.66 7.42 12.68
N THR A 86 6.68 8.44 11.83
CA THR A 86 5.57 9.40 11.64
C THR A 86 5.26 9.61 10.16
N ILE A 87 3.98 9.78 9.83
CA ILE A 87 3.56 9.99 8.43
C ILE A 87 4.20 11.25 7.83
N ALA A 88 4.35 12.31 8.62
CA ALA A 88 4.96 13.57 8.17
C ALA A 88 6.41 13.37 7.70
N ARG A 89 7.22 12.58 8.43
CA ARG A 89 8.59 12.27 8.01
C ARG A 89 8.60 11.47 6.70
N TYR A 90 7.72 10.48 6.55
CA TYR A 90 7.63 9.70 5.31
C TYR A 90 7.17 10.55 4.12
N VAL A 91 6.34 11.57 4.32
CA VAL A 91 5.98 12.54 3.26
C VAL A 91 7.21 13.28 2.75
N GLU A 92 8.07 13.78 3.65
CA GLU A 92 9.34 14.45 3.28
C GLU A 92 10.32 13.48 2.61
N GLU A 93 10.32 12.21 3.01
CA GLU A 93 11.12 11.17 2.36
C GLU A 93 10.71 10.98 0.90
N VAL A 94 9.41 10.86 0.61
CA VAL A 94 8.88 10.75 -0.77
C VAL A 94 9.32 11.95 -1.62
N GLU A 95 9.20 13.18 -1.09
CA GLU A 95 9.61 14.39 -1.83
C GLU A 95 11.11 14.44 -2.07
N THR A 96 11.91 14.03 -1.08
CA THR A 96 13.36 13.98 -1.19
C THR A 96 13.79 12.96 -2.25
N VAL A 97 13.20 11.76 -2.25
CA VAL A 97 13.47 10.72 -3.27
C VAL A 97 13.05 11.22 -4.66
N ARG A 98 11.84 11.79 -4.80
CA ARG A 98 11.36 12.34 -6.08
C ARG A 98 12.33 13.37 -6.65
N LYS A 99 12.80 14.31 -5.84
CA LYS A 99 13.75 15.34 -6.25
C LYS A 99 15.13 14.76 -6.59
N ALA A 100 15.66 13.88 -5.76
CA ALA A 100 16.98 13.27 -5.96
C ALA A 100 17.06 12.45 -7.26
N LEU A 101 15.95 11.83 -7.67
CA LEU A 101 15.84 11.07 -8.92
C LEU A 101 15.47 11.94 -10.13
N GLY A 102 15.31 13.25 -9.95
CA GLY A 102 14.92 14.20 -11.00
C GLY A 102 13.52 13.93 -11.57
N LEU A 103 12.62 13.33 -10.79
CA LEU A 103 11.26 13.07 -11.24
C LEU A 103 10.47 14.37 -11.23
N GLY A 104 9.83 14.69 -12.36
CA GLY A 104 8.93 15.83 -12.50
C GLY A 104 7.61 15.59 -11.75
N ARG A 105 6.50 15.83 -12.43
CA ARG A 105 5.19 15.38 -11.96
C ARG A 105 5.07 13.88 -12.19
N VAL A 106 4.54 13.15 -11.20
CA VAL A 106 4.45 11.70 -11.24
C VAL A 106 3.00 11.22 -11.21
N HIS A 107 2.74 10.07 -11.85
CA HIS A 107 1.62 9.23 -11.48
C HIS A 107 1.98 8.58 -10.15
N LEU A 108 1.25 8.90 -9.08
CA LEU A 108 1.54 8.43 -7.73
C LEU A 108 0.62 7.26 -7.40
N LEU A 109 1.21 6.08 -7.25
CA LEU A 109 0.50 4.87 -6.86
C LEU A 109 0.85 4.53 -5.43
N GLY A 110 -0.15 4.41 -4.57
CA GLY A 110 0.01 3.97 -3.20
C GLY A 110 -0.86 2.78 -2.86
N HIS A 111 -0.23 1.69 -2.43
CA HIS A 111 -0.90 0.49 -1.99
C HIS A 111 -0.94 0.43 -0.46
N SER A 112 -2.13 0.16 0.11
CA SER A 112 -2.29 0.00 1.56
C SER A 112 -1.81 1.24 2.33
N TRP A 113 -0.87 1.11 3.29
CA TRP A 113 -0.17 2.23 3.93
C TRP A 113 0.40 3.23 2.92
N GLY A 114 0.96 2.76 1.80
CA GLY A 114 1.43 3.63 0.72
C GLY A 114 0.33 4.54 0.17
N GLY A 115 -0.93 4.14 0.25
CA GLY A 115 -2.08 4.96 -0.11
C GLY A 115 -2.33 6.10 0.89
N TRP A 116 -2.21 5.85 2.20
CA TRP A 116 -2.29 6.92 3.22
C TRP A 116 -1.17 7.94 3.04
N LEU A 117 0.04 7.43 2.79
CA LEU A 117 1.21 8.25 2.49
C LEU A 117 1.01 9.05 1.21
N SER A 118 0.42 8.46 0.16
CA SER A 118 0.11 9.14 -1.11
C SER A 118 -0.94 10.25 -0.93
N ILE A 119 -1.94 10.04 -0.08
CA ILE A 119 -2.93 11.07 0.28
C ILE A 119 -2.24 12.24 0.99
N GLU A 120 -1.46 11.98 2.05
CA GLU A 120 -0.73 13.04 2.76
C GLU A 120 0.26 13.77 1.85
N TYR A 121 1.00 13.02 1.02
CA TYR A 121 1.90 13.62 0.04
C TYR A 121 1.15 14.54 -0.94
N SER A 122 -0.02 14.12 -1.42
CA SER A 122 -0.85 14.92 -2.34
C SER A 122 -1.42 16.19 -1.69
N ILE A 123 -1.63 16.19 -0.37
CA ILE A 123 -2.02 17.39 0.39
C ILE A 123 -0.86 18.41 0.44
N HIS A 124 0.36 17.93 0.72
CA HIS A 124 1.54 18.80 0.90
C HIS A 124 2.19 19.21 -0.43
N TYR A 125 2.18 18.33 -1.43
CA TYR A 125 2.84 18.52 -2.73
C TYR A 125 1.92 18.29 -3.93
N PRO A 126 0.72 18.91 -3.99
CA PRO A 126 -0.27 18.65 -5.04
C PRO A 126 0.25 18.92 -6.45
N GLN A 127 1.20 19.86 -6.60
CA GLN A 127 1.82 20.19 -7.89
C GLN A 127 2.77 19.09 -8.41
N ALA A 128 3.23 18.20 -7.55
CA ALA A 128 4.11 17.09 -7.92
C ALA A 128 3.34 15.86 -8.42
N VAL A 129 2.02 15.79 -8.14
CA VAL A 129 1.17 14.65 -8.49
C VAL A 129 0.41 14.94 -9.79
N LYS A 130 0.59 14.06 -10.78
CA LYS A 130 -0.11 14.10 -12.08
C LYS A 130 -1.45 13.38 -11.98
N THR A 131 -1.44 12.15 -11.47
CA THR A 131 -2.61 11.37 -11.09
C THR A 131 -2.36 10.66 -9.76
N LEU A 132 -3.40 10.36 -9.01
CA LEU A 132 -3.34 9.62 -7.76
C LEU A 132 -4.04 8.27 -7.91
N ILE A 133 -3.29 7.19 -7.71
CA ILE A 133 -3.81 5.82 -7.74
C ILE A 133 -3.78 5.28 -6.31
N LEU A 134 -4.96 5.02 -5.76
CA LEU A 134 -5.18 4.55 -4.40
C LEU A 134 -5.59 3.08 -4.45
N GLU A 135 -4.63 2.21 -4.22
CA GLU A 135 -4.82 0.77 -4.32
C GLU A 135 -5.05 0.14 -2.96
N ASN A 136 -6.21 -0.52 -2.80
CA ASN A 136 -6.45 -1.32 -1.62
C ASN A 136 -6.08 -0.54 -0.35
N THR A 137 -6.70 0.63 -0.18
CA THR A 137 -6.37 1.60 0.86
C THR A 137 -7.60 2.33 1.37
N VAL A 138 -7.43 3.20 2.35
CA VAL A 138 -8.51 3.99 2.96
C VAL A 138 -8.07 5.43 3.20
N ALA A 139 -9.04 6.32 3.47
CA ALA A 139 -8.77 7.68 3.95
C ALA A 139 -9.36 7.94 5.36
N ASP A 140 -9.82 6.89 6.05
CA ASP A 140 -10.54 6.98 7.33
C ASP A 140 -10.30 5.71 8.16
N ILE A 141 -9.28 5.73 9.04
CA ILE A 141 -8.93 4.59 9.91
C ILE A 141 -10.01 4.28 10.96
N PRO A 142 -10.67 5.26 11.60
CA PRO A 142 -11.81 4.97 12.47
C PRO A 142 -12.93 4.16 11.78
N HIS A 143 -13.24 4.44 10.51
CA HIS A 143 -14.20 3.65 9.76
C HIS A 143 -13.65 2.25 9.41
N LEU A 144 -12.38 2.18 8.98
CA LEU A 144 -11.72 0.89 8.74
C LEU A 144 -11.80 -0.01 9.98
N SER A 145 -11.54 0.52 11.17
CA SER A 145 -11.60 -0.26 12.43
C SER A 145 -12.99 -0.88 12.66
N GLN A 146 -14.06 -0.21 12.25
CA GLN A 146 -15.42 -0.76 12.31
C GLN A 146 -15.60 -1.91 11.29
N GLU A 147 -15.12 -1.73 10.06
CA GLU A 147 -15.16 -2.75 9.02
C GLU A 147 -14.35 -3.99 9.41
N LEU A 148 -13.14 -3.82 9.96
CA LEU A 148 -12.32 -4.92 10.48
C LEU A 148 -13.03 -5.67 11.61
N GLY A 149 -13.72 -4.96 12.50
CA GLY A 149 -14.57 -5.56 13.52
C GLY A 149 -15.64 -6.47 12.92
N ARG A 150 -16.24 -6.07 11.79
CA ARG A 150 -17.24 -6.87 11.07
C ARG A 150 -16.60 -8.10 10.42
N LEU A 151 -15.43 -7.99 9.80
CA LEU A 151 -14.69 -9.13 9.24
C LEU A 151 -14.30 -10.14 10.32
N ARG A 152 -13.82 -9.66 11.47
CA ARG A 152 -13.49 -10.50 12.62
C ARG A 152 -14.72 -11.21 13.19
N ALA A 153 -15.88 -10.55 13.22
CA ALA A 153 -17.13 -11.15 13.69
C ALA A 153 -17.53 -12.40 12.89
N ALA A 154 -17.14 -12.48 11.60
CA ALA A 154 -17.37 -13.65 10.74
C ALA A 154 -16.54 -14.91 11.18
N LEU A 155 -15.59 -14.78 12.11
CA LEU A 155 -14.88 -15.91 12.72
C LEU A 155 -15.70 -16.62 13.83
N GLY A 156 -16.81 -16.00 14.25
CA GLY A 156 -17.62 -16.49 15.35
C GLY A 156 -17.27 -15.84 16.71
N SER A 157 -18.27 -15.78 17.59
CA SER A 157 -18.18 -15.03 18.85
C SER A 157 -17.08 -15.54 19.81
N GLU A 158 -16.86 -16.86 19.84
CA GLU A 158 -15.83 -17.46 20.72
C GLU A 158 -14.42 -17.07 20.25
N THR A 159 -14.16 -17.12 18.94
CA THR A 159 -12.87 -16.69 18.36
C THR A 159 -12.64 -15.20 18.62
N VAL A 160 -13.65 -14.36 18.40
CA VAL A 160 -13.54 -12.91 18.68
C VAL A 160 -13.25 -12.66 20.17
N ALA A 161 -13.95 -13.33 21.08
CA ALA A 161 -13.72 -13.21 22.52
C ALA A 161 -12.30 -13.67 22.92
N MET A 162 -11.78 -14.72 22.28
CA MET A 162 -10.40 -15.17 22.47
C MET A 162 -9.41 -14.08 22.00
N MET A 163 -9.60 -13.53 20.81
CA MET A 163 -8.74 -12.45 20.27
C MET A 163 -8.74 -11.24 21.19
N GLN A 164 -9.90 -10.78 21.66
CA GLN A 164 -10.03 -9.65 22.58
C GLN A 164 -9.31 -9.89 23.92
N ARG A 165 -9.34 -11.13 24.46
CA ARG A 165 -8.60 -11.48 25.67
C ARG A 165 -7.08 -11.33 25.49
N HIS A 166 -6.54 -11.75 24.32
CA HIS A 166 -5.12 -11.60 24.03
C HIS A 166 -4.73 -10.13 23.81
N GLU A 167 -5.56 -9.37 23.13
CA GLU A 167 -5.39 -7.93 22.94
C GLU A 167 -5.34 -7.17 24.27
N ALA A 168 -6.28 -7.46 25.16
CA ALA A 168 -6.33 -6.84 26.48
C ALA A 168 -5.13 -7.21 27.38
N LYS A 169 -4.51 -8.37 27.14
CA LYS A 169 -3.32 -8.84 27.89
C LYS A 169 -1.99 -8.48 27.21
N GLY A 170 -2.01 -7.91 26.00
CA GLY A 170 -0.80 -7.67 25.22
C GLY A 170 -0.08 -8.95 24.77
N THR A 171 -0.82 -10.06 24.59
CA THR A 171 -0.28 -11.39 24.17
C THR A 171 -0.74 -11.76 22.76
N THR A 172 -0.68 -10.83 21.85
CA THR A 172 -1.08 -11.01 20.43
C THR A 172 -0.13 -11.92 19.66
N ASP A 173 1.02 -12.27 20.21
CA ASP A 173 1.99 -13.26 19.73
C ASP A 173 1.60 -14.70 20.08
N HIS A 174 0.58 -14.91 20.92
CA HIS A 174 0.15 -16.25 21.33
C HIS A 174 -0.34 -17.06 20.12
N PRO A 175 0.03 -18.37 19.99
CA PRO A 175 -0.33 -19.19 18.83
C PRO A 175 -1.83 -19.25 18.52
N GLU A 176 -2.70 -19.24 19.54
CA GLU A 176 -4.16 -19.23 19.38
C GLU A 176 -4.63 -17.95 18.67
N TYR A 177 -4.09 -16.80 19.05
CA TYR A 177 -4.36 -15.52 18.38
C TYR A 177 -3.83 -15.49 16.96
N GLN A 178 -2.59 -15.91 16.76
CA GLN A 178 -1.94 -15.94 15.44
C GLN A 178 -2.64 -16.89 14.46
N ALA A 179 -3.25 -17.99 14.93
CA ALA A 179 -4.06 -18.87 14.08
C ALA A 179 -5.31 -18.14 13.54
N ALA A 180 -5.97 -17.32 14.35
CA ALA A 180 -7.10 -16.51 13.90
C ALA A 180 -6.67 -15.42 12.90
N VAL A 181 -5.54 -14.75 13.14
CA VAL A 181 -4.96 -13.76 12.23
C VAL A 181 -4.57 -14.41 10.90
N THR A 182 -3.95 -15.58 10.93
CA THR A 182 -3.60 -16.34 9.71
C THR A 182 -4.83 -16.64 8.87
N LEU A 183 -5.92 -17.06 9.49
CA LEU A 183 -7.18 -17.31 8.78
C LEU A 183 -7.73 -16.03 8.13
N LEU A 184 -7.66 -14.89 8.82
CA LEU A 184 -8.05 -13.59 8.26
C LEU A 184 -7.14 -13.19 7.09
N ASN A 185 -5.82 -13.41 7.20
CA ASN A 185 -4.87 -13.09 6.13
C ASN A 185 -5.20 -13.87 4.83
N TYR A 186 -5.49 -15.17 4.92
CA TYR A 186 -5.88 -15.97 3.75
C TYR A 186 -7.27 -15.63 3.20
N ARG A 187 -8.11 -14.96 3.97
CA ARG A 187 -9.42 -14.50 3.49
C ARG A 187 -9.38 -13.10 2.88
N HIS A 188 -8.50 -12.23 3.40
CA HIS A 188 -8.62 -10.79 3.19
C HIS A 188 -7.34 -10.10 2.73
N VAL A 189 -6.13 -10.69 2.92
CA VAL A 189 -4.86 -10.12 2.48
C VAL A 189 -4.40 -10.73 1.16
N CYS A 190 -4.34 -12.06 1.06
CA CYS A 190 -4.04 -12.75 -0.19
C CYS A 190 -4.72 -14.11 -0.22
N ARG A 191 -5.61 -14.30 -1.18
CA ARG A 191 -6.46 -15.51 -1.31
C ARG A 191 -5.83 -16.60 -2.17
N LEU A 192 -4.63 -16.37 -2.69
CA LEU A 192 -3.89 -17.39 -3.43
C LEU A 192 -3.48 -18.53 -2.48
N GLU A 193 -3.55 -19.76 -2.97
CA GLU A 193 -3.11 -20.95 -2.23
C GLU A 193 -1.64 -20.86 -1.87
N GLU A 194 -0.82 -20.45 -2.84
CA GLU A 194 0.58 -20.10 -2.64
C GLU A 194 0.79 -18.61 -2.85
N TRP A 195 1.30 -17.95 -1.82
CA TRP A 195 1.61 -16.52 -1.91
C TRP A 195 2.83 -16.29 -2.82
N PRO A 196 2.81 -15.27 -3.69
CA PRO A 196 3.90 -14.98 -4.62
C PRO A 196 5.24 -14.79 -3.91
N ALA A 197 6.32 -15.21 -4.57
CA ALA A 197 7.66 -15.12 -4.00
C ALA A 197 8.06 -13.69 -3.58
N PRO A 198 7.74 -12.62 -4.34
CA PRO A 198 8.00 -11.25 -3.88
C PRO A 198 7.25 -10.86 -2.61
N VAL A 199 6.01 -11.36 -2.43
CA VAL A 199 5.23 -11.14 -1.20
C VAL A 199 5.92 -11.81 -0.01
N LYS A 200 6.32 -13.08 -0.18
CA LYS A 200 7.04 -13.82 0.87
C LYS A 200 8.35 -13.11 1.25
N ARG A 201 9.15 -12.65 0.26
CA ARG A 201 10.39 -11.90 0.52
C ARG A 201 10.14 -10.63 1.34
N SER A 202 9.10 -9.87 1.00
CA SER A 202 8.75 -8.68 1.76
C SER A 202 8.33 -9.01 3.20
N LEU A 203 7.53 -10.06 3.40
CA LEU A 203 7.09 -10.49 4.73
C LEU A 203 8.23 -11.03 5.60
N ASP A 204 9.17 -11.78 5.00
CA ASP A 204 10.33 -12.34 5.70
C ASP A 204 11.29 -11.24 6.20
N ASP A 205 11.29 -10.07 5.56
CA ASP A 205 12.12 -8.91 5.92
C ASP A 205 11.30 -7.75 6.54
N TRP A 206 10.11 -8.01 7.04
CA TRP A 206 9.24 -7.01 7.63
C TRP A 206 9.80 -6.43 8.93
N ASN A 207 10.03 -5.13 8.98
CA ASN A 207 10.41 -4.45 10.20
C ASN A 207 9.18 -4.09 11.04
N MET A 208 9.02 -4.78 12.16
CA MET A 208 7.88 -4.58 13.06
C MET A 208 7.97 -3.29 13.88
N GLY A 209 9.14 -2.61 13.95
CA GLY A 209 9.30 -1.34 14.67
C GLY A 209 8.37 -0.24 14.14
N PRO A 210 8.52 0.20 12.88
CA PRO A 210 7.58 1.15 12.25
C PRO A 210 6.14 0.63 12.26
N TYR A 211 5.92 -0.66 11.97
CA TYR A 211 4.59 -1.24 11.87
C TYR A 211 3.82 -1.14 13.20
N GLN A 212 4.38 -1.64 14.27
CA GLN A 212 3.73 -1.63 15.60
C GLN A 212 3.53 -0.20 16.12
N THR A 213 4.49 0.71 15.85
CA THR A 213 4.38 2.11 16.29
C THR A 213 3.25 2.84 15.57
N MET A 214 3.09 2.62 14.27
CA MET A 214 2.17 3.41 13.45
C MET A 214 0.80 2.75 13.31
N GLN A 215 0.75 1.43 13.13
CA GLN A 215 -0.50 0.68 12.91
C GLN A 215 -0.89 -0.15 14.13
N GLY A 216 -0.15 -1.20 14.45
CA GLY A 216 -0.48 -2.12 15.54
C GLY A 216 0.15 -3.50 15.34
N PRO A 217 -0.34 -4.53 16.04
CA PRO A 217 0.29 -5.85 16.02
C PRO A 217 0.00 -6.67 14.75
N ASN A 218 -1.03 -6.30 13.97
CA ASN A 218 -1.42 -6.98 12.72
C ASN A 218 -2.41 -6.14 11.92
N GLU A 219 -2.79 -6.59 10.71
CA GLU A 219 -3.69 -5.90 9.77
C GLU A 219 -5.11 -5.69 10.31
N PHE A 220 -5.52 -6.41 11.33
CA PHE A 220 -6.90 -6.40 11.86
C PHE A 220 -7.06 -5.66 13.19
N LEU A 221 -6.00 -4.97 13.68
CA LEU A 221 -6.02 -4.22 14.93
C LEU A 221 -5.17 -2.94 14.85
N TYR A 222 -5.84 -1.81 14.75
CA TYR A 222 -5.23 -0.47 14.65
C TYR A 222 -5.22 0.22 16.02
N ILE A 223 -4.05 0.28 16.65
CA ILE A 223 -3.83 0.90 17.96
C ILE A 223 -2.63 1.86 18.00
N GLY A 224 -1.88 1.93 16.89
CA GLY A 224 -0.72 2.80 16.72
C GLY A 224 -1.06 4.28 16.61
N ASN A 225 -0.06 5.09 16.24
CA ASN A 225 -0.23 6.55 16.15
C ASN A 225 -1.11 7.01 14.96
N LEU A 226 -1.45 6.10 14.03
CA LEU A 226 -2.36 6.36 12.91
C LEU A 226 -3.83 6.03 13.21
N ARG A 227 -4.18 5.50 14.38
CA ARG A 227 -5.53 5.01 14.71
C ARG A 227 -6.65 6.02 14.51
N ASP A 228 -6.36 7.31 14.65
CA ASP A 228 -7.33 8.41 14.52
C ASP A 228 -7.18 9.18 13.19
N TRP A 229 -6.33 8.67 12.26
CA TRP A 229 -6.06 9.33 11.00
C TRP A 229 -7.28 9.31 10.07
N ASN A 230 -7.65 10.49 9.55
CA ASN A 230 -8.75 10.68 8.62
C ASN A 230 -8.46 11.88 7.71
N ARG A 231 -8.57 11.70 6.39
CA ARG A 231 -8.33 12.72 5.34
C ARG A 231 -9.44 12.78 4.29
N LEU A 232 -10.63 12.30 4.62
CA LEU A 232 -11.77 12.36 3.69
C LEU A 232 -12.11 13.80 3.27
N LYS A 233 -12.00 14.76 4.21
CA LYS A 233 -12.27 16.17 3.91
C LYS A 233 -11.28 16.70 2.88
N GLU A 234 -10.00 16.49 3.10
CA GLU A 234 -8.91 16.96 2.24
C GLU A 234 -8.97 16.30 0.86
N MET A 235 -9.35 15.01 0.78
CA MET A 235 -9.59 14.33 -0.49
C MET A 235 -10.65 15.03 -1.35
N GLY A 236 -11.65 15.63 -0.74
CA GLY A 236 -12.67 16.43 -1.44
C GLY A 236 -12.13 17.69 -2.13
N GLU A 237 -10.94 18.13 -1.75
CA GLU A 237 -10.26 19.30 -2.31
C GLU A 237 -9.31 18.95 -3.46
N PHE A 238 -9.01 17.67 -3.68
CA PHE A 238 -8.11 17.21 -4.74
C PHE A 238 -8.66 17.55 -6.13
N ARG A 239 -7.76 17.92 -7.04
CA ARG A 239 -8.08 18.28 -8.44
C ARG A 239 -7.45 17.36 -9.47
N MET A 240 -6.40 16.60 -9.06
CA MET A 240 -5.81 15.59 -9.93
C MET A 240 -6.81 14.44 -10.19
N PRO A 241 -6.71 13.76 -11.34
CA PRO A 241 -7.46 12.52 -11.58
C PRO A 241 -7.11 11.46 -10.53
N ILE A 242 -8.12 10.75 -10.03
CA ILE A 242 -7.97 9.73 -8.99
C ILE A 242 -8.56 8.41 -9.48
N LEU A 243 -7.79 7.33 -9.35
CA LEU A 243 -8.27 5.96 -9.45
C LEU A 243 -8.23 5.31 -8.06
N ILE A 244 -9.33 4.76 -7.63
CA ILE A 244 -9.44 3.96 -6.40
C ILE A 244 -9.68 2.52 -6.81
N THR A 245 -8.83 1.60 -6.36
CA THR A 245 -9.00 0.17 -6.58
C THR A 245 -9.16 -0.59 -5.27
N THR A 246 -9.92 -1.67 -5.27
CA THR A 246 -10.10 -2.54 -4.12
C THR A 246 -10.50 -3.95 -4.56
N GLY A 247 -10.12 -4.96 -3.80
CA GLY A 247 -10.66 -6.31 -3.97
C GLY A 247 -11.99 -6.46 -3.24
N GLN A 248 -12.90 -7.30 -3.77
CA GLN A 248 -14.19 -7.61 -3.13
C GLN A 248 -14.02 -8.18 -1.72
N HIS A 249 -12.90 -8.87 -1.47
CA HIS A 249 -12.60 -9.59 -0.24
C HIS A 249 -11.52 -8.92 0.62
N ASP A 250 -11.11 -7.70 0.26
CA ASP A 250 -10.08 -6.92 0.93
C ASP A 250 -10.42 -6.64 2.41
N GLU A 251 -9.42 -6.64 3.29
CA GLU A 251 -9.58 -6.14 4.66
C GLU A 251 -9.87 -4.64 4.69
N LEU A 252 -9.31 -3.86 3.74
CA LEU A 252 -9.64 -2.46 3.51
C LEU A 252 -10.88 -2.37 2.60
N THR A 253 -11.99 -2.82 3.10
CA THR A 253 -13.19 -3.24 2.39
C THR A 253 -13.69 -2.29 1.29
N PRO A 254 -14.47 -2.79 0.30
CA PRO A 254 -15.11 -1.92 -0.70
C PRO A 254 -15.94 -0.77 -0.10
N ALA A 255 -16.42 -0.91 1.14
CA ALA A 255 -17.09 0.18 1.85
C ALA A 255 -16.15 1.36 2.11
N CYS A 256 -14.87 1.10 2.40
CA CYS A 256 -13.84 2.14 2.54
C CYS A 256 -13.57 2.85 1.21
N ALA A 257 -13.45 2.10 0.10
CA ALA A 257 -13.29 2.65 -1.24
C ALA A 257 -14.48 3.54 -1.64
N LEU A 258 -15.71 3.08 -1.37
CA LEU A 258 -16.92 3.88 -1.62
C LEU A 258 -16.93 5.17 -0.80
N ARG A 259 -16.46 5.13 0.43
CA ARG A 259 -16.37 6.30 1.31
C ARG A 259 -15.40 7.35 0.75
N MET A 260 -14.27 6.92 0.20
CA MET A 260 -13.33 7.80 -0.53
C MET A 260 -13.98 8.37 -1.80
N LYS A 261 -14.71 7.56 -2.56
CA LYS A 261 -15.46 8.00 -3.76
C LYS A 261 -16.51 9.06 -3.41
N LEU A 262 -17.19 8.92 -2.30
CA LEU A 262 -18.18 9.93 -1.85
C LEU A 262 -17.50 11.25 -1.47
N ALA A 263 -16.30 11.20 -0.89
CA ALA A 263 -15.52 12.38 -0.56
C ALA A 263 -14.92 13.07 -1.81
N ALA A 264 -14.49 12.28 -2.80
CA ALA A 264 -13.94 12.75 -4.07
C ALA A 264 -14.79 12.24 -5.26
N PRO A 265 -15.93 12.89 -5.59
CA PRO A 265 -16.89 12.37 -6.58
C PRO A 265 -16.34 12.21 -8.01
N HIS A 266 -15.24 12.91 -8.35
CA HIS A 266 -14.55 12.78 -9.64
C HIS A 266 -13.64 11.56 -9.74
N ALA A 267 -13.31 10.89 -8.61
CA ALA A 267 -12.52 9.68 -8.64
C ALA A 267 -13.21 8.55 -9.41
N GLU A 268 -12.44 7.72 -10.12
CA GLU A 268 -12.90 6.46 -10.66
C GLU A 268 -12.73 5.36 -9.61
N VAL A 269 -13.64 4.39 -9.57
CA VAL A 269 -13.55 3.24 -8.66
C VAL A 269 -13.61 1.95 -9.44
N HIS A 270 -12.71 1.01 -9.12
CA HIS A 270 -12.70 -0.32 -9.69
C HIS A 270 -12.67 -1.38 -8.57
N VAL A 271 -13.60 -2.31 -8.57
CA VAL A 271 -13.68 -3.42 -7.62
C VAL A 271 -13.36 -4.73 -8.34
N PHE A 272 -12.31 -5.42 -7.90
CA PHE A 272 -11.91 -6.73 -8.42
C PHE A 272 -12.64 -7.83 -7.65
N LEU A 273 -13.54 -8.55 -8.34
CA LEU A 273 -14.54 -9.38 -7.69
C LEU A 273 -13.99 -10.67 -7.06
N ASN A 274 -12.84 -11.15 -7.52
CA ASN A 274 -12.21 -12.38 -6.99
C ASN A 274 -10.98 -12.11 -6.14
N SER A 275 -10.60 -10.84 -5.96
CA SER A 275 -9.40 -10.44 -5.23
C SER A 275 -9.69 -10.00 -3.80
N SER A 276 -8.65 -10.04 -3.00
CA SER A 276 -8.56 -9.37 -1.71
C SER A 276 -7.60 -8.17 -1.79
N HIS A 277 -6.56 -8.12 -0.96
CA HIS A 277 -5.69 -6.97 -0.83
C HIS A 277 -4.66 -6.82 -1.96
N MET A 278 -4.45 -7.85 -2.80
CA MET A 278 -3.39 -7.86 -3.81
C MET A 278 -3.92 -8.21 -5.21
N PRO A 279 -4.85 -7.41 -5.80
CA PRO A 279 -5.45 -7.72 -7.10
C PRO A 279 -4.43 -7.83 -8.24
N PHE A 280 -3.29 -7.14 -8.15
CA PHE A 280 -2.19 -7.26 -9.11
C PHE A 280 -1.56 -8.67 -9.14
N TYR A 281 -1.71 -9.48 -8.10
CA TYR A 281 -1.34 -10.91 -8.06
C TYR A 281 -2.55 -11.84 -8.20
N GLU A 282 -3.68 -11.47 -7.63
CA GLU A 282 -4.87 -12.34 -7.56
C GLU A 282 -5.69 -12.32 -8.85
N GLU A 283 -5.81 -11.16 -9.51
CA GLU A 283 -6.51 -10.96 -10.80
C GLU A 283 -5.71 -10.08 -11.79
N PRO A 284 -4.43 -10.39 -12.09
CA PRO A 284 -3.58 -9.52 -12.89
C PRO A 284 -4.17 -9.22 -14.27
N ALA A 285 -4.87 -10.17 -14.89
CA ALA A 285 -5.52 -10.01 -16.19
C ALA A 285 -6.68 -8.99 -16.19
N ALA A 286 -7.27 -8.70 -15.03
CA ALA A 286 -8.26 -7.64 -14.86
C ALA A 286 -7.63 -6.34 -14.37
N TYR A 287 -6.69 -6.44 -13.43
CA TYR A 287 -6.06 -5.31 -12.77
C TYR A 287 -5.23 -4.44 -13.73
N PHE A 288 -4.26 -5.02 -14.43
CA PHE A 288 -3.35 -4.24 -15.26
C PHE A 288 -4.02 -3.51 -16.42
N PRO A 289 -4.99 -4.08 -17.16
CA PRO A 289 -5.74 -3.32 -18.15
C PRO A 289 -6.52 -2.13 -17.57
N ALA A 290 -7.09 -2.27 -16.38
CA ALA A 290 -7.79 -1.17 -15.70
C ALA A 290 -6.83 -0.04 -15.32
N LEU A 291 -5.68 -0.37 -14.72
CA LEU A 291 -4.63 0.59 -14.39
C LEU A 291 -4.08 1.29 -15.63
N LEU A 292 -3.69 0.53 -16.66
CA LEU A 292 -3.17 1.09 -17.91
C LEU A 292 -4.18 1.95 -18.66
N SER A 293 -5.45 1.55 -18.67
CA SER A 293 -6.52 2.36 -19.25
C SER A 293 -6.64 3.72 -18.57
N PHE A 294 -6.56 3.76 -17.25
CA PHE A 294 -6.56 5.02 -16.50
C PHE A 294 -5.31 5.84 -16.80
N LEU A 295 -4.12 5.28 -16.69
CA LEU A 295 -2.85 5.99 -16.88
C LEU A 295 -2.74 6.60 -18.29
N ARG A 296 -3.05 5.82 -19.33
CA ARG A 296 -2.94 6.27 -20.74
C ARG A 296 -3.83 7.45 -21.09
N ARG A 297 -4.97 7.62 -20.43
CA ARG A 297 -5.83 8.82 -20.59
C ARG A 297 -5.18 10.10 -20.04
N HIS A 298 -4.13 9.96 -19.25
CA HIS A 298 -3.46 11.05 -18.56
C HIS A 298 -1.98 11.17 -18.93
N PHE A 299 -1.51 10.48 -19.97
CA PHE A 299 -0.20 10.72 -20.54
C PHE A 299 -0.13 12.11 -21.19
N SER A 300 1.08 12.72 -21.18
CA SER A 300 1.33 14.08 -21.70
C SER A 300 1.40 14.09 -23.21
#